data_5c07f57feb6b793bd647b8eceedcdbf3
#
_entry.id   5c07f57feb6b793bd647b8eceedcdbf3
#
_cell.length_a   1.000
_cell.length_b   1.000
_cell.length_c   1.000
_cell.angle_alpha   90.00
_cell.angle_beta   90.00
_cell.angle_gamma   90.00
#
_symmetry.space_group_name_H-M   'P 1'
#
loop_
_entity.id
_entity.type
_entity.pdbx_description
1 polymer ?
#
loop_
_entity_poly.entity_id
_entity_poly.type
_entity_poly.pdbx_seq_one_letter_code
_entity_poly.pdbx_strand_id
1 'polypeptide(L)'
;MTRAPAVPNGTLVLDSEGLAKAVLRDRDVTGWLALARTDDMRVITSSATLVEVIHPRIKHPALEWVLSRIVVEPVTEPIARHAAKLLLAAGRHGHKYAIDAMLAATALAAPGPATVLTSDPEDLTALFGGQTTVIKI
;
A
#
# COMPACT_ATOMS: atom_id res chain seq x y z
N MET A 1 1.73 34.55 -9.64
CA MET A 1 1.67 34.07 -8.27
C MET A 1 1.85 32.57 -8.24
N THR A 2 2.91 32.12 -7.60
CA THR A 2 3.21 30.68 -7.55
C THR A 2 2.34 30.03 -6.48
N ARG A 3 1.55 29.07 -6.89
CA ARG A 3 0.71 28.32 -5.96
C ARG A 3 1.54 27.22 -5.29
N ALA A 4 1.48 27.15 -3.97
CA ALA A 4 2.09 26.04 -3.27
C ALA A 4 1.47 24.72 -3.73
N PRO A 5 2.26 23.62 -3.84
CA PRO A 5 1.69 22.33 -4.18
C PRO A 5 0.59 21.95 -3.18
N ALA A 6 -0.55 21.48 -3.67
CA ALA A 6 -1.61 20.99 -2.80
C ALA A 6 -1.12 19.77 -2.01
N VAL A 7 -1.37 19.77 -0.69
CA VAL A 7 -1.11 18.58 0.13
C VAL A 7 -2.23 17.58 -0.17
N PRO A 8 -1.90 16.32 -0.54
CA PRO A 8 -2.93 15.32 -0.80
C PRO A 8 -3.83 15.11 0.42
N ASN A 9 -5.11 14.86 0.19
CA ASN A 9 -6.12 14.61 1.24
C ASN A 9 -5.99 13.22 1.86
N GLY A 10 -4.80 12.69 1.92
CA GLY A 10 -4.50 11.38 2.44
C GLY A 10 -3.87 10.48 1.40
N THR A 11 -3.62 9.24 1.79
CA THR A 11 -2.94 8.26 0.96
C THR A 11 -3.72 6.97 0.94
N LEU A 12 -4.00 6.47 -0.26
CA LEU A 12 -4.55 5.13 -0.48
C LEU A 12 -3.39 4.18 -0.72
N VAL A 13 -3.32 3.10 0.06
CA VAL A 13 -2.21 2.15 0.01
C VAL A 13 -2.75 0.80 -0.48
N LEU A 14 -2.12 0.27 -1.52
CA LEU A 14 -2.46 -1.06 -2.04
C LEU A 14 -1.43 -2.06 -1.53
N ASP A 15 -1.91 -3.14 -0.89
CA ASP A 15 -1.05 -4.29 -0.62
C ASP A 15 -0.93 -5.16 -1.88
N SER A 16 -0.31 -6.33 -1.77
CA SER A 16 -0.14 -7.23 -2.92
C SER A 16 -1.48 -7.63 -3.54
N GLU A 17 -2.48 -7.92 -2.72
CA GLU A 17 -3.82 -8.27 -3.20
C GLU A 17 -4.53 -7.07 -3.83
N GLY A 18 -4.42 -5.90 -3.21
CA GLY A 18 -4.96 -4.66 -3.76
C GLY A 18 -4.37 -4.35 -5.12
N LEU A 19 -3.06 -4.48 -5.25
CA LEU A 19 -2.36 -4.25 -6.52
C LEU A 19 -2.78 -5.30 -7.57
N ALA A 20 -2.82 -6.58 -7.19
CA ALA A 20 -3.25 -7.65 -8.10
C ALA A 20 -4.68 -7.43 -8.59
N LYS A 21 -5.58 -7.03 -7.70
CA LYS A 21 -6.97 -6.72 -8.06
C LYS A 21 -7.08 -5.48 -8.94
N ALA A 22 -6.22 -4.49 -8.76
CA ALA A 22 -6.16 -3.34 -9.67
C ALA A 22 -5.76 -3.77 -11.08
N VAL A 23 -4.81 -4.68 -11.20
CA VAL A 23 -4.40 -5.25 -12.50
C VAL A 23 -5.55 -6.01 -13.18
N LEU A 24 -6.35 -6.73 -12.41
CA LEU A 24 -7.50 -7.48 -12.89
C LEU A 24 -8.75 -6.60 -13.09
N ARG A 25 -8.65 -5.31 -12.81
CA ARG A 25 -9.77 -4.36 -12.87
C ARG A 25 -10.95 -4.77 -11.99
N ASP A 26 -10.65 -5.30 -10.81
CA ASP A 26 -11.66 -5.60 -9.80
C ASP A 26 -12.52 -4.38 -9.53
N ARG A 27 -13.83 -4.60 -9.41
CA ARG A 27 -14.81 -3.52 -9.30
C ARG A 27 -14.59 -2.65 -8.07
N ASP A 28 -14.36 -3.27 -6.91
CA ASP A 28 -14.20 -2.53 -5.65
C ASP A 28 -12.90 -1.71 -5.66
N VAL A 29 -11.80 -2.30 -6.09
CA VAL A 29 -10.52 -1.60 -6.16
C VAL A 29 -10.57 -0.47 -7.20
N THR A 30 -11.19 -0.71 -8.34
CA THR A 30 -11.39 0.33 -9.37
C THR A 30 -12.19 1.50 -8.80
N GLY A 31 -13.22 1.23 -8.01
CA GLY A 31 -14.01 2.25 -7.33
C GLY A 31 -13.18 3.07 -6.34
N TRP A 32 -12.33 2.42 -5.55
CA TRP A 32 -11.43 3.10 -4.63
C TRP A 32 -10.42 3.98 -5.36
N LEU A 33 -9.86 3.51 -6.48
CA LEU A 33 -8.93 4.30 -7.28
C LEU A 33 -9.61 5.54 -7.88
N ALA A 34 -10.86 5.40 -8.32
CA ALA A 34 -11.65 6.53 -8.83
C ALA A 34 -11.91 7.56 -7.71
N LEU A 35 -12.27 7.08 -6.52
CA LEU A 35 -12.49 7.94 -5.36
C LEU A 35 -11.21 8.68 -4.97
N ALA A 36 -10.08 7.99 -4.95
CA ALA A 36 -8.80 8.61 -4.65
C ALA A 36 -8.47 9.74 -5.61
N ARG A 37 -8.77 9.57 -6.89
CA ARG A 37 -8.57 10.60 -7.91
C ARG A 37 -9.48 11.80 -7.67
N THR A 38 -10.74 11.56 -7.36
CA THR A 38 -11.73 12.61 -7.08
C THR A 38 -11.37 13.39 -5.82
N ASP A 39 -10.90 12.71 -4.79
CA ASP A 39 -10.59 13.32 -3.49
C ASP A 39 -9.14 13.80 -3.36
N ASP A 40 -8.41 13.80 -4.46
CA ASP A 40 -7.00 14.21 -4.50
C ASP A 40 -6.14 13.44 -3.50
N MET A 41 -6.37 12.15 -3.40
CA MET A 41 -5.56 11.25 -2.59
C MET A 41 -4.38 10.72 -3.40
N ARG A 42 -3.26 10.56 -2.74
CA ARG A 42 -2.10 9.88 -3.30
C ARG A 42 -2.35 8.36 -3.25
N VAL A 43 -1.99 7.65 -4.31
CA VAL A 43 -2.08 6.17 -4.34
C VAL A 43 -0.67 5.60 -4.39
N ILE A 44 -0.36 4.74 -3.44
CA ILE A 44 0.98 4.14 -3.32
C ILE A 44 0.91 2.63 -3.09
N THR A 45 2.03 1.97 -3.34
CA THR A 45 2.33 0.64 -2.83
C THR A 45 3.80 0.59 -2.42
N SER A 46 4.18 -0.42 -1.66
CA SER A 46 5.59 -0.66 -1.33
C SER A 46 6.27 -1.39 -2.48
N SER A 47 7.53 -1.07 -2.75
CA SER A 47 8.33 -1.85 -3.71
C SER A 47 8.42 -3.33 -3.33
N ALA A 48 8.30 -3.65 -2.05
CA ALA A 48 8.28 -5.04 -1.57
C ALA A 48 7.10 -5.84 -2.11
N THR A 49 5.94 -5.20 -2.35
CA THR A 49 4.76 -5.92 -2.87
C THR A 49 4.98 -6.45 -4.28
N LEU A 50 5.89 -5.85 -5.05
CA LEU A 50 6.19 -6.30 -6.41
C LEU A 50 6.72 -7.74 -6.42
N VAL A 51 7.41 -8.15 -5.36
CA VAL A 51 7.94 -9.52 -5.24
C VAL A 51 6.81 -10.55 -5.22
N GLU A 52 5.67 -10.22 -4.64
CA GLU A 52 4.51 -11.10 -4.60
C GLU A 52 3.64 -11.01 -5.85
N VAL A 53 3.55 -9.83 -6.45
CA VAL A 53 2.63 -9.57 -7.57
C VAL A 53 3.22 -10.00 -8.90
N ILE A 54 4.53 -9.82 -9.09
CA ILE A 54 5.19 -10.19 -10.34
C ILE A 54 5.43 -11.70 -10.35
N HIS A 55 4.63 -12.40 -11.15
CA HIS A 55 4.72 -13.84 -11.33
C HIS A 55 4.43 -14.18 -12.80
N PRO A 56 4.74 -15.43 -13.25
CA PRO A 56 4.64 -15.76 -14.70
C PRO A 56 3.24 -15.62 -15.30
N ARG A 57 2.21 -15.68 -14.49
CA ARG A 57 0.80 -15.60 -14.96
C ARG A 57 0.24 -14.19 -14.99
N ILE A 58 0.96 -13.21 -14.44
CA ILE A 58 0.43 -11.85 -14.42
C ILE A 58 0.47 -11.25 -15.84
N LYS A 59 -0.53 -10.43 -16.13
CA LYS A 59 -0.57 -9.68 -17.38
C LYS A 59 0.37 -8.48 -17.26
N HIS A 60 1.60 -8.64 -17.73
CA HIS A 60 2.65 -7.62 -17.58
C HIS A 60 2.25 -6.24 -18.12
N PRO A 61 1.64 -6.11 -19.32
CA PRO A 61 1.22 -4.79 -19.78
C PRO A 61 0.21 -4.11 -18.87
N ALA A 62 -0.74 -4.88 -18.31
CA ALA A 62 -1.73 -4.35 -17.38
C ALA A 62 -1.08 -3.92 -16.07
N LEU A 63 -0.14 -4.70 -15.56
CA LEU A 63 0.63 -4.34 -14.37
C LEU A 63 1.41 -3.04 -14.59
N GLU A 64 2.15 -2.94 -15.68
CA GLU A 64 2.93 -1.75 -15.98
C GLU A 64 2.04 -0.51 -16.13
N TRP A 65 0.86 -0.67 -16.71
CA TRP A 65 -0.09 0.41 -16.80
C TRP A 65 -0.53 0.90 -15.41
N VAL A 66 -0.88 -0.04 -14.51
CA VAL A 66 -1.27 0.31 -13.13
C VAL A 66 -0.11 1.00 -12.41
N LEU A 67 1.10 0.43 -12.50
CA LEU A 67 2.27 1.00 -11.83
C LEU A 67 2.61 2.40 -12.34
N SER A 68 2.29 2.72 -13.60
CA SER A 68 2.49 4.07 -14.15
C SER A 68 1.53 5.10 -13.55
N ARG A 69 0.45 4.67 -12.92
CA ARG A 69 -0.60 5.54 -12.34
C ARG A 69 -0.50 5.71 -10.83
N ILE A 70 0.38 4.97 -10.19
CA ILE A 70 0.56 5.01 -8.74
C ILE A 70 2.03 5.28 -8.43
N VAL A 71 2.32 5.48 -7.15
CA VAL A 71 3.71 5.62 -6.70
C VAL A 71 4.16 4.33 -6.04
N VAL A 72 5.26 3.77 -6.52
CA VAL A 72 5.92 2.63 -5.88
C VAL A 72 6.99 3.20 -4.95
N GLU A 73 6.72 3.13 -3.65
CA GLU A 73 7.63 3.67 -2.63
C GLU A 73 8.77 2.68 -2.36
N PRO A 74 10.02 3.12 -2.37
CA PRO A 74 11.15 2.23 -2.10
C PRO A 74 11.20 1.81 -0.64
N VAL A 75 11.65 0.59 -0.39
CA VAL A 75 11.97 0.13 0.96
C VAL A 75 13.38 0.61 1.29
N THR A 76 13.44 1.71 2.01
CA THR A 76 14.70 2.29 2.48
C THR A 76 15.12 1.67 3.81
N GLU A 77 16.34 1.96 4.28
CA GLU A 77 16.79 1.49 5.59
C GLU A 77 15.85 1.97 6.72
N PRO A 78 15.44 3.26 6.79
CA PRO A 78 14.49 3.68 7.81
C PRO A 78 13.16 2.92 7.75
N ILE A 79 12.64 2.65 6.57
CA ILE A 79 11.41 1.85 6.39
C ILE A 79 11.63 0.43 6.89
N ALA A 80 12.75 -0.22 6.53
CA ALA A 80 13.05 -1.56 6.98
C ALA A 80 13.18 -1.65 8.51
N ARG A 81 13.84 -0.66 9.13
CA ARG A 81 13.96 -0.59 10.59
C ARG A 81 12.61 -0.40 11.27
N HIS A 82 11.77 0.45 10.72
CA HIS A 82 10.41 0.65 11.25
C HIS A 82 9.58 -0.63 11.10
N ALA A 83 9.66 -1.30 9.97
CA ALA A 83 8.99 -2.58 9.76
C ALA A 83 9.40 -3.62 10.81
N ALA A 84 10.69 -3.71 11.13
CA ALA A 84 11.18 -4.60 12.17
C ALA A 84 10.59 -4.27 13.54
N LYS A 85 10.47 -2.98 13.88
CA LYS A 85 9.84 -2.56 15.14
C LYS A 85 8.35 -2.93 15.19
N LEU A 86 7.64 -2.77 14.09
CA LEU A 86 6.23 -3.15 14.00
C LEU A 86 6.04 -4.66 14.21
N LEU A 87 6.90 -5.47 13.62
CA LEU A 87 6.89 -6.93 13.81
C LEU A 87 7.11 -7.31 15.27
N LEU A 88 8.11 -6.72 15.91
CA LEU A 88 8.41 -6.99 17.31
C LEU A 88 7.24 -6.60 18.21
N ALA A 89 6.67 -5.43 18.01
CA ALA A 89 5.53 -4.96 18.81
C ALA A 89 4.29 -5.83 18.62
N ALA A 90 4.07 -6.35 17.42
CA ALA A 90 2.92 -7.21 17.11
C ALA A 90 3.15 -8.68 17.46
N GLY A 91 4.36 -9.07 17.86
CA GLY A 91 4.71 -10.47 18.10
C GLY A 91 4.64 -11.34 16.84
N ARG A 92 4.93 -10.76 15.69
CA ARG A 92 4.88 -11.44 14.39
C ARG A 92 6.28 -11.79 13.91
N HIS A 93 6.38 -12.88 13.11
CA HIS A 93 7.64 -13.33 12.55
C HIS A 93 7.98 -12.57 11.27
N GLY A 94 9.20 -12.02 11.19
CA GLY A 94 9.68 -11.32 10.02
C GLY A 94 9.67 -12.16 8.76
N HIS A 95 9.98 -13.45 8.88
CA HIS A 95 9.99 -14.38 7.75
C HIS A 95 8.62 -14.46 7.04
N LYS A 96 7.53 -14.53 7.78
CA LYS A 96 6.19 -14.67 7.23
C LYS A 96 5.55 -13.34 6.90
N TYR A 97 5.80 -12.31 7.70
CA TYR A 97 5.10 -11.04 7.63
C TYR A 97 5.96 -9.88 7.16
N ALA A 98 7.14 -10.17 6.57
CA ALA A 98 8.09 -9.13 6.18
C ALA A 98 7.50 -8.13 5.19
N ILE A 99 6.82 -8.61 4.16
CA ILE A 99 6.24 -7.74 3.12
C ILE A 99 5.11 -6.89 3.69
N ASP A 100 4.24 -7.48 4.51
CA ASP A 100 3.17 -6.74 5.18
C ASP A 100 3.74 -5.68 6.12
N ALA A 101 4.80 -5.98 6.85
CA ALA A 101 5.44 -5.03 7.75
C ALA A 101 6.09 -3.86 7.00
N MET A 102 6.73 -4.13 5.87
CA MET A 102 7.30 -3.08 5.02
C MET A 102 6.21 -2.21 4.42
N LEU A 103 5.09 -2.81 4.02
CA LEU A 103 3.92 -2.05 3.56
C LEU A 103 3.37 -1.17 4.68
N ALA A 104 3.22 -1.72 5.88
CA ALA A 104 2.71 -0.97 7.03
C ALA A 104 3.61 0.22 7.36
N ALA A 105 4.92 0.02 7.40
CA ALA A 105 5.87 1.09 7.64
C ALA A 105 5.80 2.17 6.55
N THR A 106 5.63 1.76 5.30
CA THR A 106 5.47 2.67 4.16
C THR A 106 4.20 3.51 4.30
N ALA A 107 3.09 2.87 4.70
CA ALA A 107 1.81 3.55 4.91
C ALA A 107 1.90 4.58 6.04
N LEU A 108 2.56 4.23 7.15
CA LEU A 108 2.73 5.13 8.30
C LEU A 108 3.63 6.31 7.99
N ALA A 109 4.57 6.17 7.05
CA ALA A 109 5.45 7.25 6.61
C ALA A 109 4.80 8.17 5.57
N ALA A 110 3.68 7.76 4.98
CA ALA A 110 3.01 8.53 3.94
C ALA A 110 2.34 9.80 4.51
N PRO A 111 2.24 10.88 3.71
CA PRO A 111 1.61 12.11 4.19
C PRO A 111 0.11 11.95 4.36
N GLY A 112 -0.42 12.57 5.43
CA GLY A 112 -1.84 12.56 5.76
C GLY A 112 -2.32 11.21 6.28
N PRO A 113 -3.63 11.05 6.48
CA PRO A 113 -4.18 9.77 6.90
C PRO A 113 -4.06 8.73 5.80
N ALA A 114 -3.72 7.50 6.17
CA ALA A 114 -3.58 6.40 5.24
C ALA A 114 -4.78 5.45 5.33
N THR A 115 -5.24 4.99 4.18
CA THR A 115 -6.25 3.93 4.06
C THR A 115 -5.63 2.79 3.27
N VAL A 116 -5.58 1.59 3.85
CA VAL A 116 -4.95 0.42 3.23
C VAL A 116 -6.02 -0.53 2.73
N LEU A 117 -5.91 -0.92 1.47
CA LEU A 117 -6.78 -1.93 0.85
C LEU A 117 -6.07 -3.28 0.89
N THR A 118 -6.72 -4.28 1.48
CA THR A 118 -6.17 -5.62 1.66
C THR A 118 -7.27 -6.67 1.66
N SER A 119 -6.96 -7.90 1.27
CA SER A 119 -7.86 -9.04 1.46
C SER A 119 -7.71 -9.68 2.86
N ASP A 120 -6.65 -9.33 3.58
CA ASP A 120 -6.37 -9.87 4.92
C ASP A 120 -6.17 -8.74 5.93
N PRO A 121 -7.26 -8.12 6.41
CA PRO A 121 -7.16 -6.97 7.29
C PRO A 121 -6.60 -7.31 8.68
N GLU A 122 -6.71 -8.54 9.15
CA GLU A 122 -6.27 -8.92 10.50
C GLU A 122 -4.78 -8.73 10.68
N ASP A 123 -3.97 -9.24 9.75
CA ASP A 123 -2.52 -9.15 9.83
C ASP A 123 -2.03 -7.70 9.79
N LEU A 124 -2.59 -6.90 8.90
CA LEU A 124 -2.22 -5.49 8.78
C LEU A 124 -2.69 -4.69 9.99
N THR A 125 -3.90 -4.94 10.48
CA THR A 125 -4.41 -4.27 11.68
C THR A 125 -3.51 -4.54 12.88
N ALA A 126 -3.03 -5.77 13.04
CA ALA A 126 -2.09 -6.12 14.10
C ALA A 126 -0.78 -5.33 14.00
N LEU A 127 -0.26 -5.17 12.78
CA LEU A 127 0.98 -4.42 12.54
C LEU A 127 0.82 -2.92 12.77
N PHE A 128 -0.33 -2.36 12.41
CA PHE A 128 -0.60 -0.94 12.61
C PHE A 128 -0.92 -0.55 14.05
N GLY A 129 -1.33 -1.51 14.89
CA GLY A 129 -1.74 -1.19 16.26
C GLY A 129 -2.92 -0.22 16.35
N GLY A 130 -3.80 -0.19 15.37
CA GLY A 130 -4.98 0.66 15.35
C GLY A 130 -4.75 2.09 14.82
N GLN A 131 -3.55 2.40 14.34
CA GLN A 131 -3.20 3.76 13.89
C GLN A 131 -3.67 4.10 12.48
N THR A 132 -4.20 3.14 11.74
CA THR A 132 -4.48 3.30 10.31
C THR A 132 -5.79 2.62 9.95
N THR A 133 -6.51 3.19 8.99
CA THR A 133 -7.73 2.58 8.46
C THR A 133 -7.36 1.44 7.50
N VAL A 134 -7.89 0.26 7.76
CA VAL A 134 -7.67 -0.94 6.95
C VAL A 134 -9.02 -1.41 6.41
N ILE A 135 -9.13 -1.51 5.10
CA ILE A 135 -10.37 -1.86 4.40
C ILE A 135 -10.20 -3.20 3.72
N LYS A 136 -11.11 -4.10 3.97
CA LYS A 136 -11.14 -5.39 3.28
C LYS A 136 -11.72 -5.24 1.87
N ILE A 137 -11.03 -5.81 0.92
CA ILE A 137 -11.45 -5.86 -0.48
C ILE A 137 -11.70 -7.27 -0.97
#